data_456151c441cdd8d28cbd0b8bab1db04e
#
_entry.id   456151c441cdd8d28cbd0b8bab1db04e
#
_cell.length_a   1.000
_cell.length_b   1.000
_cell.length_c   1.000
_cell.angle_alpha   90.00
_cell.angle_beta   90.00
_cell.angle_gamma   90.00
#
_symmetry.space_group_name_H-M   'P 1'
#
loop_
_entity.id
_entity.type
_entity.pdbx_description
1 polymer ?
#
loop_
_entity_poly.entity_id
_entity_poly.type
_entity_poly.pdbx_seq_one_letter_code
_entity_poly.pdbx_strand_id
1 'polypeptide(L)'
;MAFRVANAPISWGVMEHVELPADYSYGRVLDEIKAAGYTGTELGPYGFLPTDAAALRKELETRSLTLCSAFVDIELGNADARAEGLAFVAQSAQLISDAGAQLLILSDKVLPARNAVAGRRGEANALSWSEAEWRAAANAISEVITLCGTLGLRVAFHHHAGSHVETPEEVDRLFSLFPADELGLCLDTGHYTYCGGDTVAFLKKHVSRVWCVHMKDESETRAAEARKSRMNFHAAVRHGIFPPLGTGSIDFPEVLALLRGGHFDGWLVVEADVLPGGAGADAPLPNAIAGREYLSRLGV
;
A
#
# COMPACT_ATOMS: atom_id res chain seq x y z
N MET A 1 -14.84 -17.06 -7.34
CA MET A 1 -15.37 -15.72 -7.01
C MET A 1 -14.72 -14.70 -7.92
N ALA A 2 -15.41 -13.62 -8.28
CA ALA A 2 -14.81 -12.50 -8.99
C ALA A 2 -14.03 -11.65 -7.99
N PHE A 3 -12.83 -11.19 -8.35
CA PHE A 3 -12.06 -10.27 -7.54
C PHE A 3 -12.72 -8.88 -7.50
N ARG A 4 -12.63 -8.21 -6.38
CA ARG A 4 -12.98 -6.79 -6.24
C ARG A 4 -11.75 -5.96 -6.57
N VAL A 5 -11.89 -4.96 -7.44
CA VAL A 5 -10.75 -4.18 -7.94
C VAL A 5 -10.93 -2.70 -7.60
N ALA A 6 -9.94 -2.12 -6.96
CA ALA A 6 -9.86 -0.72 -6.60
C ALA A 6 -8.60 -0.07 -7.18
N ASN A 7 -8.54 1.26 -7.10
CA ASN A 7 -7.33 2.02 -7.33
C ASN A 7 -7.14 3.03 -6.18
N ALA A 8 -5.91 3.43 -5.92
CA ALA A 8 -5.60 4.37 -4.84
C ALA A 8 -5.20 5.74 -5.39
N PRO A 9 -5.52 6.84 -4.69
CA PRO A 9 -5.16 8.21 -5.09
C PRO A 9 -3.66 8.42 -5.35
N ILE A 10 -2.79 7.59 -4.79
CA ILE A 10 -1.33 7.60 -5.06
C ILE A 10 -1.00 7.44 -6.54
N SER A 11 -1.84 6.74 -7.32
CA SER A 11 -1.69 6.60 -8.77
C SER A 11 -1.85 7.93 -9.52
N TRP A 12 -2.37 8.96 -8.86
CA TRP A 12 -2.46 10.35 -9.34
C TRP A 12 -1.42 11.26 -8.68
N GLY A 13 -0.44 10.71 -7.96
CA GLY A 13 0.57 11.48 -7.24
C GLY A 13 0.08 12.11 -5.94
N VAL A 14 -1.08 11.65 -5.43
CA VAL A 14 -1.63 12.11 -4.16
C VAL A 14 -0.90 11.43 -3.01
N MET A 15 -0.01 12.16 -2.37
CA MET A 15 0.84 11.69 -1.26
C MET A 15 0.90 12.74 -0.16
N GLU A 16 1.25 12.33 1.05
CA GLU A 16 1.56 13.25 2.14
C GLU A 16 2.69 14.21 1.74
N HIS A 17 2.53 15.47 2.11
CA HIS A 17 3.55 16.51 1.88
C HIS A 17 3.90 16.82 0.40
N VAL A 18 3.07 16.35 -0.54
CA VAL A 18 3.20 16.68 -1.97
C VAL A 18 2.12 17.67 -2.36
N GLU A 19 2.52 18.85 -2.84
CA GLU A 19 1.58 19.79 -3.43
C GLU A 19 1.12 19.28 -4.78
N LEU A 20 -0.18 19.10 -4.91
CA LEU A 20 -0.81 18.72 -6.18
C LEU A 20 -1.04 19.95 -7.05
N PRO A 21 -1.04 19.82 -8.39
CA PRO A 21 -1.55 20.86 -9.27
C PRO A 21 -2.97 21.29 -8.87
N ALA A 22 -3.28 22.58 -9.00
CA ALA A 22 -4.55 23.17 -8.54
C ALA A 22 -5.80 22.53 -9.16
N ASP A 23 -5.67 21.86 -10.29
CA ASP A 23 -6.75 21.13 -10.98
C ASP A 23 -6.89 19.68 -10.52
N TYR A 24 -6.03 19.19 -9.63
CA TYR A 24 -6.13 17.85 -9.04
C TYR A 24 -6.97 17.86 -7.76
N SER A 25 -8.26 18.05 -7.91
CA SER A 25 -9.20 17.89 -6.79
C SER A 25 -9.53 16.43 -6.53
N TYR A 26 -9.96 16.10 -5.31
CA TYR A 26 -10.42 14.74 -5.00
C TYR A 26 -11.58 14.30 -5.90
N GLY A 27 -12.47 15.22 -6.28
CA GLY A 27 -13.58 14.93 -7.18
C GLY A 27 -13.09 14.45 -8.53
N ARG A 28 -12.09 15.12 -9.13
CA ARG A 28 -11.45 14.68 -10.38
C ARG A 28 -10.82 13.28 -10.23
N VAL A 29 -10.06 13.04 -9.17
CA VAL A 29 -9.41 11.74 -8.96
C VAL A 29 -10.44 10.61 -8.85
N LEU A 30 -11.52 10.82 -8.09
CA LEU A 30 -12.60 9.83 -7.98
C LEU A 30 -13.34 9.62 -9.30
N ASP A 31 -13.58 10.67 -10.09
CA ASP A 31 -14.20 10.58 -11.42
C ASP A 31 -13.31 9.76 -12.37
N GLU A 32 -12.00 9.99 -12.36
CA GLU A 32 -11.05 9.27 -13.19
C GLU A 32 -10.87 7.80 -12.74
N ILE A 33 -10.87 7.49 -11.42
CA ILE A 33 -10.91 6.11 -10.90
C ILE A 33 -12.14 5.38 -11.45
N LYS A 34 -13.31 6.03 -11.39
CA LYS A 34 -14.54 5.46 -11.92
C LYS A 34 -14.49 5.28 -13.44
N ALA A 35 -14.01 6.27 -14.16
CA ALA A 35 -13.88 6.24 -15.63
C ALA A 35 -12.91 5.13 -16.09
N ALA A 36 -11.87 4.84 -15.32
CA ALA A 36 -10.95 3.73 -15.57
C ALA A 36 -11.57 2.34 -15.32
N GLY A 37 -12.80 2.26 -14.75
CA GLY A 37 -13.53 1.00 -14.56
C GLY A 37 -13.27 0.29 -13.24
N TYR A 38 -12.73 0.99 -12.24
CA TYR A 38 -12.60 0.47 -10.87
C TYR A 38 -13.91 0.60 -10.09
N THR A 39 -14.09 -0.28 -9.11
CA THR A 39 -15.30 -0.33 -8.27
C THR A 39 -15.05 0.13 -6.84
N GLY A 40 -13.79 0.41 -6.49
CA GLY A 40 -13.39 0.89 -5.17
C GLY A 40 -12.22 1.85 -5.23
N THR A 41 -11.98 2.50 -4.10
CA THR A 41 -10.81 3.35 -3.86
C THR A 41 -10.33 3.23 -2.42
N GLU A 42 -9.07 3.54 -2.17
CA GLU A 42 -8.56 3.85 -0.84
C GLU A 42 -8.80 5.30 -0.47
N LEU A 43 -8.67 5.62 0.83
CA LEU A 43 -8.85 6.99 1.33
C LEU A 43 -7.79 7.96 0.76
N GLY A 44 -6.56 7.45 0.52
CA GLY A 44 -5.40 8.31 0.30
C GLY A 44 -4.99 9.04 1.58
N PRO A 45 -4.14 10.08 1.49
CA PRO A 45 -3.75 10.89 2.64
C PRO A 45 -4.96 11.48 3.37
N TYR A 46 -4.94 11.43 4.70
CA TYR A 46 -6.02 12.00 5.49
C TYR A 46 -6.23 13.49 5.18
N GLY A 47 -7.46 13.86 4.81
CA GLY A 47 -7.80 15.23 4.41
C GLY A 47 -7.78 15.49 2.90
N PHE A 48 -7.30 14.54 2.09
CA PHE A 48 -7.46 14.63 0.63
C PHE A 48 -8.92 14.40 0.23
N LEU A 49 -9.52 13.29 0.65
CA LEU A 49 -10.97 13.10 0.56
C LEU A 49 -11.68 13.80 1.74
N PRO A 50 -13.00 14.04 1.66
CA PRO A 50 -13.75 14.63 2.76
C PRO A 50 -13.53 13.90 4.09
N THR A 51 -13.29 14.64 5.17
CA THR A 51 -13.11 14.10 6.52
C THR A 51 -14.42 14.00 7.33
N ASP A 52 -15.51 14.48 6.78
CA ASP A 52 -16.86 14.17 7.25
C ASP A 52 -17.35 12.89 6.59
N ALA A 53 -17.68 11.88 7.38
CA ALA A 53 -18.06 10.56 6.88
C ALA A 53 -19.32 10.56 6.00
N ALA A 54 -20.28 11.45 6.27
CA ALA A 54 -21.49 11.55 5.45
C ALA A 54 -21.18 12.16 4.09
N ALA A 55 -20.34 13.20 4.05
CA ALA A 55 -19.86 13.81 2.82
C ALA A 55 -19.04 12.79 2.01
N LEU A 56 -18.12 12.07 2.65
CA LEU A 56 -17.30 11.03 2.01
C LEU A 56 -18.18 9.94 1.38
N ARG A 57 -19.14 9.39 2.14
CA ARG A 57 -20.08 8.39 1.59
C ARG A 57 -20.83 8.93 0.38
N LYS A 58 -21.35 10.17 0.44
CA LYS A 58 -22.07 10.79 -0.67
C LYS A 58 -21.22 10.90 -1.94
N GLU A 59 -19.96 11.32 -1.80
CA GLU A 59 -19.02 11.42 -2.93
C GLU A 59 -18.76 10.06 -3.58
N LEU A 60 -18.62 9.01 -2.77
CA LEU A 60 -18.39 7.65 -3.24
C LEU A 60 -19.66 7.05 -3.87
N GLU A 61 -20.82 7.19 -3.22
CA GLU A 61 -22.10 6.70 -3.72
C GLU A 61 -22.48 7.33 -5.07
N THR A 62 -22.26 8.64 -5.24
CA THR A 62 -22.52 9.35 -6.50
C THR A 62 -21.75 8.73 -7.67
N ARG A 63 -20.59 8.13 -7.40
CA ARG A 63 -19.74 7.47 -8.40
C ARG A 63 -19.85 5.94 -8.39
N SER A 64 -20.68 5.37 -7.51
CA SER A 64 -20.75 3.93 -7.30
C SER A 64 -19.36 3.32 -7.01
N LEU A 65 -18.60 3.98 -6.14
CA LEU A 65 -17.33 3.52 -5.60
C LEU A 65 -17.51 3.04 -4.17
N THR A 66 -16.73 2.03 -3.77
CA THR A 66 -16.64 1.55 -2.39
C THR A 66 -15.32 2.01 -1.78
N LEU A 67 -15.34 2.55 -0.55
CA LEU A 67 -14.11 2.73 0.22
C LEU A 67 -13.62 1.36 0.68
N CYS A 68 -12.45 0.93 0.19
CA CYS A 68 -11.92 -0.39 0.53
C CYS A 68 -11.08 -0.38 1.81
N SER A 69 -10.32 0.70 2.04
CA SER A 69 -9.32 0.81 3.11
C SER A 69 -8.80 2.23 3.25
N ALA A 70 -7.99 2.43 4.28
CA ALA A 70 -7.08 3.57 4.37
C ALA A 70 -5.68 3.07 4.69
N PHE A 71 -4.67 3.59 3.97
CA PHE A 71 -3.27 3.45 4.33
C PHE A 71 -2.92 4.47 5.40
N VAL A 72 -2.26 4.00 6.47
CA VAL A 72 -1.79 4.84 7.59
C VAL A 72 -0.39 4.39 7.97
N ASP A 73 0.57 5.30 7.92
CA ASP A 73 1.94 5.05 8.36
C ASP A 73 2.27 5.83 9.64
N ILE A 74 2.91 5.15 10.59
CA ILE A 74 3.37 5.74 11.85
C ILE A 74 4.77 5.21 12.20
N GLU A 75 5.51 5.94 13.04
CA GLU A 75 6.83 5.51 13.52
C GLU A 75 6.68 4.39 14.58
N LEU A 76 6.53 3.15 14.12
CA LEU A 76 6.21 2.01 14.99
C LEU A 76 7.30 1.70 16.02
N GLY A 77 8.58 1.78 15.63
CA GLY A 77 9.72 1.50 16.51
C GLY A 77 10.03 2.62 17.51
N ASN A 78 9.41 3.78 17.37
CA ASN A 78 9.67 4.95 18.21
C ASN A 78 8.63 5.09 19.33
N ALA A 79 9.04 4.71 20.57
CA ALA A 79 8.15 4.78 21.71
C ALA A 79 7.68 6.22 22.05
N ASP A 80 8.49 7.25 21.74
CA ASP A 80 8.15 8.63 22.04
C ASP A 80 7.12 9.20 21.04
N ALA A 81 7.12 8.71 19.80
CA ALA A 81 6.14 9.10 18.77
C ALA A 81 4.81 8.33 18.87
N ARG A 82 4.74 7.31 19.74
CA ARG A 82 3.61 6.37 19.82
C ARG A 82 2.25 7.03 20.06
N ALA A 83 2.19 7.97 21.01
CA ALA A 83 0.92 8.62 21.34
C ALA A 83 0.35 9.44 20.18
N GLU A 84 1.20 10.15 19.45
CA GLU A 84 0.83 10.91 18.26
C GLU A 84 0.38 9.97 17.14
N GLY A 85 1.15 8.92 16.88
CA GLY A 85 0.81 7.90 15.88
C GLY A 85 -0.53 7.24 16.15
N LEU A 86 -0.81 6.83 17.39
CA LEU A 86 -2.09 6.23 17.76
C LEU A 86 -3.26 7.21 17.64
N ALA A 87 -3.07 8.49 17.94
CA ALA A 87 -4.09 9.51 17.75
C ALA A 87 -4.44 9.67 16.26
N PHE A 88 -3.43 9.66 15.38
CA PHE A 88 -3.63 9.70 13.93
C PHE A 88 -4.35 8.45 13.40
N VAL A 89 -3.94 7.27 13.87
CA VAL A 89 -4.66 6.02 13.56
C VAL A 89 -6.11 6.10 14.00
N ALA A 90 -6.38 6.57 15.23
CA ALA A 90 -7.75 6.67 15.76
C ALA A 90 -8.64 7.57 14.90
N GLN A 91 -8.11 8.70 14.46
CA GLN A 91 -8.81 9.65 13.59
C GLN A 91 -9.14 9.03 12.23
N SER A 92 -8.17 8.36 11.60
CA SER A 92 -8.34 7.71 10.30
C SER A 92 -9.29 6.51 10.41
N ALA A 93 -9.12 5.68 11.44
CA ALA A 93 -9.95 4.50 11.69
C ALA A 93 -11.43 4.88 11.92
N GLN A 94 -11.69 5.93 12.71
CA GLN A 94 -13.05 6.41 12.94
C GLN A 94 -13.71 6.84 11.62
N LEU A 95 -13.01 7.65 10.80
CA LEU A 95 -13.53 8.11 9.52
C LEU A 95 -13.89 6.95 8.59
N ILE A 96 -12.97 5.98 8.41
CA ILE A 96 -13.22 4.88 7.47
C ILE A 96 -14.27 3.89 7.97
N SER A 97 -14.34 3.64 9.29
CA SER A 97 -15.40 2.83 9.89
C SER A 97 -16.77 3.49 9.66
N ASP A 98 -16.91 4.77 9.96
CA ASP A 98 -18.13 5.54 9.72
C ASP A 98 -18.48 5.61 8.23
N ALA A 99 -17.47 5.58 7.33
CA ALA A 99 -17.69 5.54 5.89
C ALA A 99 -18.00 4.13 5.35
N GLY A 100 -17.92 3.08 6.18
CA GLY A 100 -18.32 1.71 5.84
C GLY A 100 -17.19 0.81 5.35
N ALA A 101 -15.93 1.24 5.41
CA ALA A 101 -14.78 0.36 5.16
C ALA A 101 -14.58 -0.61 6.34
N GLN A 102 -13.87 -1.71 6.09
CA GLN A 102 -13.65 -2.77 7.09
C GLN A 102 -12.16 -3.05 7.34
N LEU A 103 -11.27 -2.34 6.66
CA LEU A 103 -9.83 -2.60 6.70
C LEU A 103 -9.04 -1.31 6.88
N LEU A 104 -8.15 -1.28 7.87
CA LEU A 104 -7.07 -0.31 7.97
C LEU A 104 -5.78 -0.98 7.53
N ILE A 105 -5.03 -0.33 6.66
CA ILE A 105 -3.70 -0.76 6.22
C ILE A 105 -2.67 0.04 7.01
N LEU A 106 -1.93 -0.65 7.86
CA LEU A 106 -0.90 -0.07 8.72
C LEU A 106 0.48 -0.29 8.13
N SER A 107 1.31 0.73 8.11
CA SER A 107 2.72 0.64 7.72
C SER A 107 3.64 1.31 8.75
N ASP A 108 4.92 0.96 8.70
CA ASP A 108 5.95 1.76 9.36
C ASP A 108 6.35 2.93 8.46
N LYS A 109 6.59 4.08 9.07
CA LYS A 109 6.92 5.31 8.35
C LYS A 109 8.26 5.22 7.63
N VAL A 110 8.31 5.79 6.43
CA VAL A 110 9.56 5.93 5.69
C VAL A 110 10.42 6.99 6.35
N LEU A 111 11.58 6.59 6.89
CA LEU A 111 12.53 7.48 7.55
C LEU A 111 13.75 7.74 6.66
N PRO A 112 14.43 8.90 6.81
CA PRO A 112 15.53 9.30 5.92
C PRO A 112 16.64 8.24 5.77
N ALA A 113 17.04 7.59 6.86
CA ALA A 113 18.09 6.56 6.84
C ALA A 113 17.68 5.34 6.01
N ARG A 114 16.44 4.86 6.18
CA ARG A 114 15.89 3.72 5.43
C ARG A 114 15.61 4.10 3.98
N ASN A 115 15.03 5.27 3.73
CA ASN A 115 14.85 5.82 2.38
C ASN A 115 16.16 5.82 1.58
N ALA A 116 17.27 6.20 2.22
CA ALA A 116 18.59 6.27 1.57
C ALA A 116 19.11 4.91 1.08
N VAL A 117 18.68 3.79 1.66
CA VAL A 117 19.16 2.44 1.35
C VAL A 117 18.10 1.50 0.76
N ALA A 118 16.88 1.97 0.58
CA ALA A 118 15.75 1.16 0.10
C ALA A 118 16.07 0.34 -1.16
N GLY A 119 15.60 -0.89 -1.20
CA GLY A 119 15.86 -1.85 -2.27
C GLY A 119 17.29 -2.43 -2.29
N ARG A 120 18.16 -2.00 -1.37
CA ARG A 120 19.49 -2.59 -1.15
C ARG A 120 19.48 -3.46 0.10
N ARG A 121 18.87 -4.63 -0.02
CA ARG A 121 18.54 -5.58 1.07
C ARG A 121 19.62 -5.72 2.15
N GLY A 122 20.89 -5.89 1.78
CA GLY A 122 21.98 -6.02 2.76
C GLY A 122 22.22 -4.74 3.57
N GLU A 123 22.11 -3.56 2.95
CA GLU A 123 22.24 -2.28 3.63
C GLU A 123 21.01 -2.00 4.50
N ALA A 124 19.82 -2.32 4.01
CA ALA A 124 18.58 -2.19 4.74
C ALA A 124 18.57 -3.07 6.00
N ASN A 125 18.94 -4.34 5.87
CA ASN A 125 19.06 -5.26 7.02
C ASN A 125 20.08 -4.81 8.08
N ALA A 126 21.16 -4.10 7.66
CA ALA A 126 22.12 -3.52 8.60
C ALA A 126 21.54 -2.34 9.41
N LEU A 127 20.44 -1.76 8.97
CA LEU A 127 19.69 -0.71 9.65
C LEU A 127 18.36 -1.21 10.23
N SER A 128 18.19 -2.52 10.38
CA SER A 128 16.98 -3.10 10.99
C SER A 128 16.85 -2.66 12.46
N TRP A 129 15.62 -2.64 12.95
CA TRP A 129 15.34 -2.32 14.34
C TRP A 129 16.14 -3.18 15.33
N SER A 130 16.58 -2.56 16.41
CA SER A 130 17.05 -3.28 17.61
C SER A 130 15.92 -4.09 18.24
N GLU A 131 16.28 -5.02 19.16
CA GLU A 131 15.28 -5.80 19.91
C GLU A 131 14.31 -4.93 20.73
N ALA A 132 14.76 -3.76 21.18
CA ALA A 132 13.91 -2.82 21.91
C ALA A 132 12.90 -2.14 20.97
N GLU A 133 13.33 -1.72 19.78
CA GLU A 133 12.45 -1.13 18.77
C GLU A 133 11.47 -2.15 18.19
N TRP A 134 11.88 -3.40 17.95
CA TRP A 134 10.96 -4.47 17.56
C TRP A 134 9.87 -4.70 18.60
N ARG A 135 10.21 -4.67 19.90
CA ARG A 135 9.20 -4.75 20.97
C ARG A 135 8.29 -3.52 21.00
N ALA A 136 8.84 -2.32 20.79
CA ALA A 136 8.04 -1.10 20.71
C ALA A 136 7.05 -1.15 19.55
N ALA A 137 7.51 -1.58 18.37
CA ALA A 137 6.67 -1.75 17.17
C ALA A 137 5.57 -2.82 17.41
N ALA A 138 5.90 -3.97 17.98
CA ALA A 138 4.91 -5.00 18.29
C ALA A 138 3.83 -4.49 19.25
N ASN A 139 4.23 -3.73 20.28
CA ASN A 139 3.28 -3.12 21.20
C ASN A 139 2.38 -2.09 20.52
N ALA A 140 2.95 -1.22 19.67
CA ALA A 140 2.18 -0.22 18.91
C ALA A 140 1.17 -0.90 17.97
N ILE A 141 1.58 -1.94 17.25
CA ILE A 141 0.68 -2.71 16.37
C ILE A 141 -0.45 -3.36 17.18
N SER A 142 -0.16 -3.95 18.34
CA SER A 142 -1.19 -4.55 19.21
C SER A 142 -2.23 -3.52 19.68
N GLU A 143 -1.79 -2.28 19.97
CA GLU A 143 -2.71 -1.19 20.33
C GLU A 143 -3.55 -0.75 19.14
N VAL A 144 -2.96 -0.65 17.94
CA VAL A 144 -3.71 -0.35 16.71
C VAL A 144 -4.76 -1.43 16.44
N ILE A 145 -4.41 -2.72 16.56
CA ILE A 145 -5.36 -3.83 16.41
C ILE A 145 -6.51 -3.70 17.40
N THR A 146 -6.20 -3.44 18.67
CA THR A 146 -7.22 -3.26 19.71
C THR A 146 -8.14 -2.09 19.42
N LEU A 147 -7.58 -0.93 19.07
CA LEU A 147 -8.32 0.28 18.73
C LEU A 147 -9.24 0.02 17.53
N CYS A 148 -8.70 -0.51 16.43
CA CYS A 148 -9.46 -0.81 15.21
C CYS A 148 -10.57 -1.84 15.48
N GLY A 149 -10.31 -2.84 16.31
CA GLY A 149 -11.30 -3.84 16.72
C GLY A 149 -12.52 -3.23 17.40
N THR A 150 -12.36 -2.16 18.21
CA THR A 150 -13.50 -1.44 18.83
C THR A 150 -14.39 -0.74 17.81
N LEU A 151 -13.86 -0.47 16.61
CA LEU A 151 -14.57 0.17 15.51
C LEU A 151 -15.06 -0.83 14.44
N GLY A 152 -14.89 -2.14 14.68
CA GLY A 152 -15.24 -3.20 13.73
C GLY A 152 -14.29 -3.31 12.54
N LEU A 153 -13.10 -2.69 12.63
CA LEU A 153 -12.08 -2.76 11.59
C LEU A 153 -11.08 -3.88 11.85
N ARG A 154 -10.61 -4.51 10.78
CA ARG A 154 -9.43 -5.37 10.78
C ARG A 154 -8.19 -4.54 10.43
N VAL A 155 -7.00 -5.03 10.79
CA VAL A 155 -5.72 -4.39 10.47
C VAL A 155 -4.88 -5.31 9.60
N ALA A 156 -4.47 -4.84 8.43
CA ALA A 156 -3.46 -5.50 7.60
C ALA A 156 -2.18 -4.68 7.61
N PHE A 157 -1.04 -5.36 7.77
CA PHE A 157 0.25 -4.70 7.72
C PHE A 157 0.74 -4.63 6.27
N HIS A 158 1.18 -3.44 5.87
CA HIS A 158 1.81 -3.16 4.58
C HIS A 158 3.32 -2.97 4.80
N HIS A 159 4.12 -3.87 4.23
CA HIS A 159 5.57 -3.69 4.14
C HIS A 159 5.88 -2.66 3.06
N HIS A 160 6.79 -1.73 3.34
CA HIS A 160 7.03 -0.60 2.44
C HIS A 160 8.53 -0.35 2.26
N ALA A 161 8.97 -0.20 1.01
CA ALA A 161 10.36 0.17 0.69
C ALA A 161 10.76 1.48 1.37
N GLY A 162 11.88 1.49 2.08
CA GLY A 162 12.34 2.63 2.86
C GLY A 162 11.77 2.73 4.26
N SER A 163 10.97 1.75 4.71
CA SER A 163 10.59 1.56 6.12
C SER A 163 11.50 0.51 6.80
N HIS A 164 11.27 0.25 8.09
CA HIS A 164 12.01 -0.81 8.79
C HIS A 164 11.39 -2.21 8.63
N VAL A 165 10.33 -2.32 7.84
CA VAL A 165 9.74 -3.60 7.43
C VAL A 165 9.65 -3.60 5.91
N GLU A 166 10.80 -3.73 5.25
CA GLU A 166 10.86 -3.75 3.78
C GLU A 166 11.43 -5.06 3.23
N THR A 167 12.43 -5.66 3.92
CA THR A 167 13.10 -6.87 3.43
C THR A 167 12.32 -8.13 3.77
N PRO A 168 12.50 -9.23 2.99
CA PRO A 168 11.86 -10.50 3.32
C PRO A 168 12.12 -10.96 4.77
N GLU A 169 13.32 -10.74 5.29
CA GLU A 169 13.67 -11.10 6.68
C GLU A 169 12.88 -10.29 7.70
N GLU A 170 12.72 -9.00 7.46
CA GLU A 170 11.96 -8.11 8.35
C GLU A 170 10.47 -8.43 8.29
N VAL A 171 9.94 -8.73 7.10
CA VAL A 171 8.55 -9.17 6.90
C VAL A 171 8.28 -10.50 7.62
N ASP A 172 9.16 -11.50 7.42
CA ASP A 172 9.04 -12.80 8.11
C ASP A 172 9.11 -12.61 9.63
N ARG A 173 10.02 -11.75 10.12
CA ARG A 173 10.13 -11.44 11.55
C ARG A 173 8.87 -10.81 12.10
N LEU A 174 8.32 -9.79 11.43
CA LEU A 174 7.08 -9.14 11.86
C LEU A 174 5.96 -10.18 12.00
N PHE A 175 5.74 -10.97 10.97
CA PHE A 175 4.64 -11.94 10.98
C PHE A 175 4.86 -13.15 11.87
N SER A 176 6.09 -13.35 12.38
CA SER A 176 6.34 -14.31 13.46
C SER A 176 5.83 -13.84 14.83
N LEU A 177 5.59 -12.53 15.01
CA LEU A 177 5.14 -11.94 16.27
C LEU A 177 3.62 -11.94 16.43
N PHE A 178 2.85 -12.17 15.35
CA PHE A 178 1.39 -12.06 15.35
C PHE A 178 0.72 -13.27 14.72
N PRO A 179 -0.36 -13.81 15.31
CA PRO A 179 -1.22 -14.78 14.67
C PRO A 179 -1.83 -14.25 13.34
N ALA A 180 -2.13 -15.17 12.43
CA ALA A 180 -2.61 -14.80 11.09
C ALA A 180 -4.04 -14.24 11.08
N ASP A 181 -4.81 -14.49 12.13
CA ASP A 181 -6.16 -13.99 12.35
C ASP A 181 -6.21 -12.65 13.10
N GLU A 182 -5.10 -12.24 13.72
CA GLU A 182 -4.99 -10.95 14.40
C GLU A 182 -4.44 -9.85 13.50
N LEU A 183 -3.35 -10.13 12.77
CA LEU A 183 -2.72 -9.19 11.85
C LEU A 183 -2.66 -9.80 10.45
N GLY A 184 -3.42 -9.22 9.52
CA GLY A 184 -3.37 -9.58 8.11
C GLY A 184 -2.16 -8.99 7.40
N LEU A 185 -1.99 -9.39 6.15
CA LEU A 185 -1.01 -8.85 5.23
C LEU A 185 -1.74 -8.05 4.13
N CYS A 186 -1.34 -6.80 3.94
CA CYS A 186 -1.50 -6.09 2.68
C CYS A 186 -0.22 -6.33 1.87
N LEU A 187 -0.28 -7.29 0.94
CA LEU A 187 0.86 -7.59 0.10
C LEU A 187 0.99 -6.54 -0.99
N ASP A 188 2.04 -5.74 -0.97
CA ASP A 188 2.43 -4.92 -2.12
C ASP A 188 3.44 -5.67 -2.97
N THR A 189 3.03 -6.05 -4.18
CA THR A 189 3.84 -6.87 -5.08
C THR A 189 5.09 -6.16 -5.57
N GLY A 190 5.02 -4.85 -5.81
CA GLY A 190 6.12 -4.02 -6.29
C GLY A 190 7.14 -3.73 -5.19
N HIS A 191 6.70 -3.27 -4.03
CA HIS A 191 7.59 -3.02 -2.90
C HIS A 191 8.34 -4.28 -2.48
N TYR A 192 7.63 -5.42 -2.37
CA TYR A 192 8.26 -6.69 -1.97
C TYR A 192 9.34 -7.13 -2.95
N THR A 193 9.05 -7.06 -4.27
CA THR A 193 9.99 -7.42 -5.32
C THR A 193 11.19 -6.47 -5.35
N TYR A 194 10.96 -5.15 -5.26
CA TYR A 194 12.02 -4.14 -5.22
C TYR A 194 12.98 -4.35 -4.04
N CYS A 195 12.46 -4.76 -2.88
CA CYS A 195 13.26 -5.03 -1.68
C CYS A 195 13.90 -6.43 -1.65
N GLY A 196 13.87 -7.15 -2.78
CA GLY A 196 14.58 -8.42 -2.97
C GLY A 196 13.78 -9.64 -2.58
N GLY A 197 12.46 -9.52 -2.50
CA GLY A 197 11.52 -10.63 -2.29
C GLY A 197 11.11 -11.32 -3.60
N ASP A 198 10.72 -12.57 -3.49
CA ASP A 198 10.03 -13.32 -4.54
C ASP A 198 8.54 -13.40 -4.15
N THR A 199 7.72 -12.58 -4.81
CA THR A 199 6.29 -12.44 -4.53
C THR A 199 5.53 -13.76 -4.70
N VAL A 200 5.87 -14.56 -5.71
CA VAL A 200 5.23 -15.86 -5.96
C VAL A 200 5.61 -16.87 -4.87
N ALA A 201 6.89 -16.97 -4.54
CA ALA A 201 7.35 -17.86 -3.47
C ALA A 201 6.76 -17.46 -2.10
N PHE A 202 6.63 -16.16 -1.85
CA PHE A 202 6.04 -15.63 -0.63
C PHE A 202 4.55 -15.97 -0.53
N LEU A 203 3.78 -15.75 -1.58
CA LEU A 203 2.35 -16.10 -1.62
C LEU A 203 2.09 -17.60 -1.40
N LYS A 204 2.94 -18.47 -1.93
CA LYS A 204 2.83 -19.93 -1.69
C LYS A 204 2.85 -20.29 -0.20
N LYS A 205 3.54 -19.49 0.62
CA LYS A 205 3.61 -19.71 2.07
C LYS A 205 2.52 -18.98 2.85
N HIS A 206 2.14 -17.79 2.41
CA HIS A 206 1.42 -16.82 3.25
C HIS A 206 0.06 -16.38 2.69
N VAL A 207 -0.46 -17.02 1.63
CA VAL A 207 -1.70 -16.61 0.97
C VAL A 207 -2.90 -16.52 1.94
N SER A 208 -2.97 -17.39 2.96
CA SER A 208 -4.04 -17.37 3.94
C SER A 208 -4.02 -16.14 4.88
N ARG A 209 -2.88 -15.44 4.95
CA ARG A 209 -2.71 -14.21 5.72
C ARG A 209 -3.02 -12.95 4.89
N VAL A 210 -3.13 -13.07 3.59
CA VAL A 210 -3.35 -11.92 2.70
C VAL A 210 -4.79 -11.44 2.80
N TRP A 211 -4.99 -10.20 3.21
CA TRP A 211 -6.32 -9.57 3.33
C TRP A 211 -6.54 -8.45 2.33
N CYS A 212 -5.46 -7.90 1.78
CA CYS A 212 -5.45 -6.92 0.69
C CYS A 212 -4.21 -7.14 -0.17
N VAL A 213 -4.28 -6.76 -1.42
CA VAL A 213 -3.11 -6.75 -2.31
C VAL A 213 -3.02 -5.41 -3.01
N HIS A 214 -1.88 -4.74 -2.85
CA HIS A 214 -1.49 -3.65 -3.73
C HIS A 214 -0.83 -4.24 -4.97
N MET A 215 -1.57 -4.17 -6.07
CA MET A 215 -1.14 -4.64 -7.38
C MET A 215 -0.25 -3.58 -8.01
N LYS A 216 1.01 -3.62 -7.65
CA LYS A 216 2.06 -2.72 -8.12
C LYS A 216 3.10 -3.51 -8.89
N ASP A 217 3.40 -3.10 -10.12
CA ASP A 217 4.41 -3.77 -10.93
C ASP A 217 5.81 -3.21 -10.65
N GLU A 218 6.85 -3.96 -10.98
CA GLU A 218 8.24 -3.57 -10.79
C GLU A 218 9.04 -3.79 -12.07
N SER A 219 9.90 -2.85 -12.41
CA SER A 219 10.82 -2.96 -13.52
C SER A 219 12.18 -3.42 -13.04
N GLU A 220 12.50 -4.70 -13.22
CA GLU A 220 13.80 -5.27 -12.83
C GLU A 220 14.98 -4.46 -13.39
N THR A 221 14.90 -4.00 -14.64
CA THR A 221 15.95 -3.20 -15.27
C THR A 221 16.15 -1.87 -14.54
N ARG A 222 15.06 -1.11 -14.31
CA ARG A 222 15.14 0.20 -13.63
C ARG A 222 15.51 0.04 -12.16
N ALA A 223 15.03 -0.99 -11.50
CA ALA A 223 15.40 -1.31 -10.14
C ALA A 223 16.90 -1.66 -10.02
N ALA A 224 17.45 -2.43 -10.96
CA ALA A 224 18.88 -2.72 -11.01
C ALA A 224 19.70 -1.43 -11.24
N GLU A 225 19.27 -0.54 -12.14
CA GLU A 225 19.91 0.77 -12.36
C GLU A 225 19.83 1.66 -11.11
N ALA A 226 18.69 1.71 -10.43
CA ALA A 226 18.52 2.47 -9.20
C ALA A 226 19.44 1.97 -8.09
N ARG A 227 19.54 0.64 -7.90
CA ARG A 227 20.47 0.02 -6.94
C ARG A 227 21.93 0.31 -7.29
N LYS A 228 22.31 0.15 -8.55
CA LYS A 228 23.68 0.44 -9.03
C LYS A 228 24.08 1.90 -8.84
N SER A 229 23.16 2.82 -9.10
CA SER A 229 23.35 4.27 -8.94
C SER A 229 23.12 4.76 -7.50
N ARG A 230 22.85 3.85 -6.55
CA ARG A 230 22.59 4.13 -5.14
C ARG A 230 21.52 5.20 -4.93
N MET A 231 20.48 5.18 -5.75
CA MET A 231 19.33 6.08 -5.60
C MET A 231 18.67 5.82 -4.25
N ASN A 232 18.17 6.87 -3.61
CA ASN A 232 17.21 6.72 -2.52
C ASN A 232 15.84 6.31 -3.08
N PHE A 233 14.91 5.90 -2.21
CA PHE A 233 13.60 5.39 -2.64
C PHE A 233 12.85 6.39 -3.54
N HIS A 234 12.73 7.64 -3.13
CA HIS A 234 12.01 8.65 -3.91
C HIS A 234 12.66 8.92 -5.28
N ALA A 235 13.99 8.90 -5.37
CA ALA A 235 14.69 9.02 -6.64
C ALA A 235 14.46 7.79 -7.54
N ALA A 236 14.42 6.58 -6.95
CA ALA A 236 14.13 5.35 -7.66
C ALA A 236 12.68 5.34 -8.20
N VAL A 237 11.70 5.82 -7.40
CA VAL A 237 10.32 6.00 -7.87
C VAL A 237 10.25 6.96 -9.05
N ARG A 238 10.92 8.14 -8.96
CA ARG A 238 10.99 9.07 -10.11
C ARG A 238 11.66 8.47 -11.33
N HIS A 239 12.62 7.58 -11.14
CA HIS A 239 13.26 6.82 -12.22
C HIS A 239 12.32 5.80 -12.87
N GLY A 240 11.18 5.50 -12.22
CA GLY A 240 10.11 4.64 -12.74
C GLY A 240 10.34 3.16 -12.44
N ILE A 241 10.80 2.83 -11.24
CA ILE A 241 10.91 1.43 -10.78
C ILE A 241 9.54 0.74 -10.73
N PHE A 242 8.45 1.50 -10.58
CA PHE A 242 7.07 1.00 -10.59
C PHE A 242 6.35 1.44 -11.87
N PRO A 243 6.49 0.67 -12.96
CA PRO A 243 5.84 0.98 -14.23
C PRO A 243 4.34 0.66 -14.19
N PRO A 244 3.56 1.07 -15.21
CA PRO A 244 2.16 0.68 -15.33
C PRO A 244 1.97 -0.83 -15.24
N LEU A 245 0.91 -1.26 -14.57
CA LEU A 245 0.60 -2.67 -14.29
C LEU A 245 0.60 -3.52 -15.56
N GLY A 246 1.33 -4.62 -15.54
CA GLY A 246 1.47 -5.56 -16.66
C GLY A 246 2.58 -5.19 -17.65
N THR A 247 3.41 -4.18 -17.33
CA THR A 247 4.57 -3.80 -18.17
C THR A 247 5.93 -4.02 -17.47
N GLY A 248 5.89 -4.52 -16.24
CA GLY A 248 7.07 -4.86 -15.44
C GLY A 248 7.44 -6.34 -15.49
N SER A 249 7.99 -6.83 -14.38
CA SER A 249 8.57 -8.17 -14.28
C SER A 249 7.76 -9.15 -13.40
N ILE A 250 6.69 -8.68 -12.74
CA ILE A 250 5.93 -9.50 -11.80
C ILE A 250 4.98 -10.45 -12.55
N ASP A 251 4.99 -11.74 -12.17
CA ASP A 251 4.10 -12.75 -12.73
C ASP A 251 2.69 -12.66 -12.12
N PHE A 252 1.90 -11.67 -12.55
CA PHE A 252 0.53 -11.50 -12.10
C PHE A 252 -0.41 -12.66 -12.44
N PRO A 253 -0.29 -13.37 -13.58
CA PRO A 253 -1.01 -14.61 -13.79
C PRO A 253 -0.85 -15.62 -12.65
N GLU A 254 0.38 -15.87 -12.20
CA GLU A 254 0.64 -16.80 -11.08
C GLU A 254 0.18 -16.21 -9.74
N VAL A 255 0.41 -14.90 -9.49
CA VAL A 255 -0.12 -14.20 -8.30
C VAL A 255 -1.63 -14.39 -8.19
N LEU A 256 -2.38 -14.13 -9.26
CA LEU A 256 -3.83 -14.28 -9.27
C LEU A 256 -4.28 -15.74 -9.13
N ALA A 257 -3.54 -16.69 -9.70
CA ALA A 257 -3.81 -18.12 -9.54
C ALA A 257 -3.66 -18.55 -8.07
N LEU A 258 -2.62 -18.11 -7.39
CA LEU A 258 -2.39 -18.38 -5.96
C LEU A 258 -3.46 -17.74 -5.08
N LEU A 259 -3.85 -16.50 -5.34
CA LEU A 259 -4.92 -15.82 -4.62
C LEU A 259 -6.26 -16.55 -4.79
N ARG A 260 -6.61 -17.00 -6.01
CA ARG A 260 -7.81 -17.82 -6.26
C ARG A 260 -7.75 -19.15 -5.51
N GLY A 261 -6.60 -19.83 -5.56
CA GLY A 261 -6.37 -21.09 -4.85
C GLY A 261 -6.46 -20.95 -3.32
N GLY A 262 -6.04 -19.81 -2.79
CA GLY A 262 -6.13 -19.45 -1.36
C GLY A 262 -7.49 -18.90 -0.93
N HIS A 263 -8.49 -18.87 -1.81
CA HIS A 263 -9.82 -18.30 -1.53
C HIS A 263 -9.80 -16.84 -1.07
N PHE A 264 -8.87 -16.05 -1.61
CA PHE A 264 -8.78 -14.63 -1.30
C PHE A 264 -10.09 -13.90 -1.65
N ASP A 265 -10.63 -13.16 -0.69
CA ASP A 265 -11.88 -12.39 -0.80
C ASP A 265 -11.70 -10.89 -0.57
N GLY A 266 -10.45 -10.44 -0.44
CA GLY A 266 -10.07 -9.04 -0.24
C GLY A 266 -10.18 -8.17 -1.49
N TRP A 267 -9.56 -7.00 -1.42
CA TRP A 267 -9.44 -6.08 -2.54
C TRP A 267 -8.09 -6.22 -3.24
N LEU A 268 -8.12 -6.18 -4.56
CA LEU A 268 -6.96 -5.92 -5.40
C LEU A 268 -6.93 -4.41 -5.68
N VAL A 269 -6.01 -3.69 -5.08
CA VAL A 269 -5.84 -2.25 -5.26
C VAL A 269 -4.71 -2.02 -6.25
N VAL A 270 -5.01 -1.50 -7.42
CA VAL A 270 -3.97 -1.14 -8.39
C VAL A 270 -3.30 0.15 -7.94
N GLU A 271 -1.99 0.14 -7.90
CA GLU A 271 -1.18 1.31 -7.55
C GLU A 271 -0.04 1.52 -8.53
N ALA A 272 0.23 2.77 -8.80
CA ALA A 272 1.47 3.22 -9.42
C ALA A 272 1.97 4.42 -8.61
N ASP A 273 3.07 4.25 -7.89
CA ASP A 273 3.67 5.39 -7.18
C ASP A 273 4.20 6.37 -8.21
N VAL A 274 3.52 7.49 -8.35
CA VAL A 274 3.97 8.57 -9.23
C VAL A 274 4.35 9.80 -8.41
N LEU A 275 5.52 10.33 -8.69
CA LEU A 275 5.98 11.58 -8.08
C LEU A 275 5.97 12.68 -9.14
N PRO A 276 5.65 13.93 -8.78
CA PRO A 276 5.66 15.04 -9.73
C PRO A 276 6.98 15.12 -10.52
N GLY A 277 6.89 15.21 -11.84
CA GLY A 277 8.02 15.21 -12.77
C GLY A 277 8.73 13.86 -12.93
N GLY A 278 8.22 12.79 -12.32
CA GLY A 278 8.71 11.42 -12.48
C GLY A 278 8.03 10.67 -13.61
N ALA A 279 8.50 9.43 -13.84
CA ALA A 279 7.92 8.55 -14.84
C ALA A 279 6.44 8.27 -14.54
N GLY A 280 5.58 8.40 -15.54
CA GLY A 280 4.14 8.13 -15.42
C GLY A 280 3.29 9.26 -14.85
N ALA A 281 3.90 10.35 -14.35
CA ALA A 281 3.19 11.45 -13.72
C ALA A 281 2.26 12.22 -14.69
N ASP A 282 2.57 12.20 -16.00
CA ASP A 282 1.83 12.95 -17.01
C ASP A 282 0.56 12.23 -17.51
N ALA A 283 0.34 10.98 -17.12
CA ALA A 283 -0.71 10.15 -17.69
C ALA A 283 -1.41 9.23 -16.66
N PRO A 284 -1.87 9.74 -15.50
CA PRO A 284 -2.45 8.87 -14.46
C PRO A 284 -3.69 8.12 -14.95
N LEU A 285 -4.65 8.79 -15.58
CA LEU A 285 -5.85 8.14 -16.11
C LEU A 285 -5.57 7.12 -17.21
N PRO A 286 -4.76 7.39 -18.25
CA PRO A 286 -4.33 6.37 -19.22
C PRO A 286 -3.66 5.16 -18.57
N ASN A 287 -2.79 5.36 -17.56
CA ASN A 287 -2.14 4.27 -16.83
C ASN A 287 -3.14 3.45 -16.03
N ALA A 288 -4.10 4.11 -15.37
CA ALA A 288 -5.16 3.44 -14.62
C ALA A 288 -6.06 2.59 -15.54
N ILE A 289 -6.44 3.11 -16.72
CA ILE A 289 -7.20 2.38 -17.74
C ILE A 289 -6.40 1.14 -18.22
N ALA A 290 -5.13 1.32 -18.58
CA ALA A 290 -4.28 0.24 -19.05
C ALA A 290 -4.13 -0.87 -18.02
N GLY A 291 -3.94 -0.52 -16.73
CA GLY A 291 -3.90 -1.47 -15.61
C GLY A 291 -5.20 -2.23 -15.45
N ARG A 292 -6.34 -1.55 -15.54
CA ARG A 292 -7.67 -2.19 -15.46
C ARG A 292 -7.93 -3.15 -16.64
N GLU A 293 -7.56 -2.75 -17.84
CA GLU A 293 -7.64 -3.60 -19.04
C GLU A 293 -6.73 -4.82 -18.93
N TYR A 294 -5.52 -4.64 -18.39
CA TYR A 294 -4.61 -5.76 -18.15
C TYR A 294 -5.24 -6.80 -17.22
N LEU A 295 -5.82 -6.38 -16.07
CA LEU A 295 -6.52 -7.28 -15.17
C LEU A 295 -7.72 -7.95 -15.82
N SER A 296 -8.48 -7.23 -16.67
CA SER A 296 -9.60 -7.82 -17.42
C SER A 296 -9.16 -8.95 -18.35
N ARG A 297 -8.00 -8.81 -19.01
CA ARG A 297 -7.42 -9.90 -19.83
C ARG A 297 -7.04 -11.13 -19.01
N LEU A 298 -6.79 -10.96 -17.70
CA LEU A 298 -6.49 -12.05 -16.75
C LEU A 298 -7.77 -12.60 -16.07
N GLY A 299 -8.95 -12.16 -16.49
CA GLY A 299 -10.23 -12.62 -15.95
C GLY A 299 -10.56 -12.05 -14.56
N VAL A 300 -10.14 -10.80 -14.34
CA VAL A 300 -10.41 -10.02 -13.12
C VAL A 300 -11.34 -8.85 -13.40
#